data_ff9619311f4833b114d45e9fdc54b4aa
#
_entry.id   ff9619311f4833b114d45e9fdc54b4aa
#
_cell.length_a   1.000
_cell.length_b   1.000
_cell.length_c   1.000
_cell.angle_alpha   90.00
_cell.angle_beta   90.00
_cell.angle_gamma   90.00
#
_symmetry.space_group_name_H-M   'P 1'
#
loop_
_entity.id
_entity.type
_entity.pdbx_description
1 polymer ?
#
loop_
_entity_poly.entity_id
_entity_poly.type
_entity_poly.pdbx_seq_one_letter_code
_entity_poly.pdbx_strand_id
1 'polypeptide(L)'
;RSSAASDVYKRQVKEMDIMRFVIVGRNIEVTDGLKEAVEEKLGKLDRFFAPDTEVKVTLSVEKERQKIEVTIPVKGSIIRSEQVSNDMYVSIDLVEEVIERQLKKYKNKLIDKQQDAAAFAQEYIDKEYVDDDADVKIIRTKRFDVKPMDPEEACVQMELLGHSFYVFFNSETEQINVVYKRKGNTYGLIEPEY
;
A
#
# COMPACT_ATOMS: atom_id res chain seq x y z
N ARG A 1 -42.35 -22.21 -2.24
CA ARG A 1 -41.04 -22.92 -2.26
C ARG A 1 -40.09 -22.28 -3.26
N SER A 2 -39.66 -21.04 -3.01
CA SER A 2 -38.72 -20.33 -3.92
C SER A 2 -37.70 -19.44 -3.19
N SER A 3 -37.60 -19.54 -1.86
CA SER A 3 -36.72 -18.66 -1.07
C SER A 3 -35.28 -19.19 -0.95
N ALA A 4 -35.09 -20.49 -0.82
CA ALA A 4 -33.75 -21.05 -0.57
C ALA A 4 -32.76 -20.98 -1.75
N ALA A 5 -33.27 -21.06 -3.00
CA ALA A 5 -32.44 -20.97 -4.20
C ALA A 5 -31.92 -19.54 -4.43
N SER A 6 -32.71 -18.53 -4.06
CA SER A 6 -32.32 -17.10 -4.14
C SER A 6 -31.23 -16.74 -3.12
N ASP A 7 -31.26 -17.34 -1.93
CA ASP A 7 -30.28 -17.07 -0.89
C ASP A 7 -28.93 -17.77 -1.14
N VAL A 8 -28.96 -18.95 -1.76
CA VAL A 8 -27.76 -19.66 -2.21
C VAL A 8 -27.10 -18.90 -3.38
N TYR A 9 -27.89 -18.40 -4.33
CA TYR A 9 -27.39 -17.62 -5.45
C TYR A 9 -26.81 -16.26 -4.99
N LYS A 10 -27.47 -15.59 -4.04
CA LYS A 10 -26.96 -14.38 -3.42
C LYS A 10 -25.68 -14.59 -2.61
N ARG A 11 -25.49 -15.74 -1.98
CA ARG A 11 -24.24 -16.13 -1.32
C ARG A 11 -23.13 -16.41 -2.33
N GLN A 12 -23.41 -17.14 -3.41
CA GLN A 12 -22.42 -17.43 -4.45
C GLN A 12 -21.97 -16.18 -5.24
N VAL A 13 -22.86 -15.23 -5.48
CA VAL A 13 -22.53 -13.96 -6.13
C VAL A 13 -21.71 -13.04 -5.20
N LYS A 14 -21.85 -13.21 -3.87
CA LYS A 14 -21.09 -12.44 -2.87
C LYS A 14 -19.67 -12.97 -2.66
N GLU A 15 -19.38 -14.21 -3.05
CA GLU A 15 -18.02 -14.80 -2.97
C GLU A 15 -17.10 -14.47 -4.16
N MET A 16 -17.62 -13.89 -5.26
CA MET A 16 -16.86 -13.68 -6.48
C MET A 16 -16.20 -12.30 -6.64
N ASP A 17 -16.46 -11.35 -5.74
CA ASP A 17 -16.00 -9.94 -5.89
C ASP A 17 -15.27 -9.41 -4.65
N ILE A 18 -14.72 -10.25 -3.80
CA ILE A 18 -14.15 -9.82 -2.51
C ILE A 18 -12.63 -9.83 -2.57
N MET A 19 -12.01 -8.71 -2.17
CA MET A 19 -10.57 -8.65 -1.91
C MET A 19 -10.16 -9.75 -0.93
N ARG A 20 -9.00 -10.37 -1.17
CA ARG A 20 -8.46 -11.41 -0.31
C ARG A 20 -7.46 -10.82 0.67
N PHE A 21 -7.74 -10.95 1.96
CA PHE A 21 -6.87 -10.45 3.02
C PHE A 21 -5.88 -11.52 3.49
N VAL A 22 -4.59 -11.14 3.51
CA VAL A 22 -3.52 -11.92 4.14
C VAL A 22 -3.05 -11.12 5.36
N ILE A 23 -3.52 -11.54 6.54
CA ILE A 23 -3.28 -10.82 7.81
C ILE A 23 -2.22 -11.56 8.61
N VAL A 24 -1.15 -10.86 8.96
CA VAL A 24 -0.01 -11.39 9.73
C VAL A 24 0.20 -10.55 10.99
N GLY A 25 0.40 -11.21 12.13
CA GLY A 25 0.78 -10.56 13.39
C GLY A 25 2.29 -10.62 13.65
N ARG A 26 2.87 -9.51 14.11
CA ARG A 26 4.25 -9.45 14.66
C ARG A 26 4.18 -8.97 16.10
N ASN A 27 4.63 -9.80 17.05
CA ASN A 27 4.52 -9.56 18.49
C ASN A 27 3.07 -9.35 18.98
N ILE A 28 2.09 -9.85 18.22
CA ILE A 28 0.67 -9.85 18.54
C ILE A 28 0.03 -11.09 17.93
N GLU A 29 -0.89 -11.70 18.67
CA GLU A 29 -1.77 -12.73 18.14
C GLU A 29 -2.92 -12.08 17.36
N VAL A 30 -3.14 -12.53 16.13
CA VAL A 30 -4.23 -12.04 15.29
C VAL A 30 -5.50 -12.77 15.72
N THR A 31 -6.28 -12.13 16.57
CA THR A 31 -7.58 -12.64 17.03
C THR A 31 -8.64 -12.54 15.93
N ASP A 32 -9.72 -13.34 16.05
CA ASP A 32 -10.82 -13.27 15.09
C ASP A 32 -11.47 -11.87 15.04
N GLY A 33 -11.57 -11.19 16.20
CA GLY A 33 -12.07 -9.81 16.24
C GLY A 33 -11.19 -8.81 15.49
N LEU A 34 -9.88 -8.99 15.49
CA LEU A 34 -8.96 -8.14 14.69
C LEU A 34 -9.08 -8.46 13.20
N LYS A 35 -9.25 -9.71 12.81
CA LYS A 35 -9.51 -10.09 11.42
C LYS A 35 -10.81 -9.48 10.91
N GLU A 36 -11.90 -9.66 11.65
CA GLU A 36 -13.21 -9.10 11.32
C GLU A 36 -13.14 -7.58 11.17
N ALA A 37 -12.45 -6.88 12.08
CA ALA A 37 -12.28 -5.42 12.01
C ALA A 37 -11.52 -5.00 10.75
N VAL A 38 -10.43 -5.69 10.41
CA VAL A 38 -9.65 -5.42 9.19
C VAL A 38 -10.51 -5.66 7.94
N GLU A 39 -11.19 -6.80 7.86
CA GLU A 39 -12.04 -7.18 6.73
C GLU A 39 -13.24 -6.23 6.57
N GLU A 40 -13.90 -5.83 7.67
CA GLU A 40 -15.00 -4.88 7.65
C GLU A 40 -14.57 -3.49 7.17
N LYS A 41 -13.47 -2.98 7.71
CA LYS A 41 -13.00 -1.62 7.41
C LYS A 41 -12.36 -1.51 6.03
N LEU A 42 -11.40 -2.37 5.73
CA LEU A 42 -10.71 -2.34 4.44
C LEU A 42 -11.57 -2.91 3.31
N GLY A 43 -12.54 -3.79 3.59
CA GLY A 43 -13.50 -4.28 2.62
C GLY A 43 -14.36 -3.19 1.97
N LYS A 44 -14.54 -2.04 2.62
CA LYS A 44 -15.21 -0.87 2.03
C LYS A 44 -14.46 -0.29 0.81
N LEU A 45 -13.16 -0.59 0.72
CA LEU A 45 -12.30 -0.13 -0.37
C LEU A 45 -12.40 -1.02 -1.62
N ASP A 46 -13.09 -2.16 -1.53
CA ASP A 46 -13.27 -3.16 -2.60
C ASP A 46 -13.69 -2.53 -3.93
N ARG A 47 -14.60 -1.55 -3.89
CA ARG A 47 -15.09 -0.78 -5.04
C ARG A 47 -14.00 -0.09 -5.87
N PHE A 48 -12.77 0.02 -5.37
CA PHE A 48 -11.65 0.67 -6.05
C PHE A 48 -10.70 -0.33 -6.72
N PHE A 49 -10.84 -1.62 -6.44
CA PHE A 49 -9.89 -2.65 -6.83
C PHE A 49 -10.52 -3.70 -7.76
N ALA A 50 -9.68 -4.45 -8.44
CA ALA A 50 -10.13 -5.61 -9.20
C ALA A 50 -10.52 -6.76 -8.26
N PRO A 51 -11.47 -7.62 -8.65
CA PRO A 51 -11.76 -8.87 -7.96
C PRO A 51 -10.48 -9.66 -7.69
N ASP A 52 -10.44 -10.40 -6.58
CA ASP A 52 -9.28 -11.21 -6.14
C ASP A 52 -8.00 -10.40 -5.84
N THR A 53 -8.08 -9.08 -5.68
CA THR A 53 -6.92 -8.29 -5.24
C THR A 53 -6.47 -8.78 -3.85
N GLU A 54 -5.20 -9.22 -3.74
CA GLU A 54 -4.61 -9.66 -2.48
C GLU A 54 -4.12 -8.47 -1.66
N VAL A 55 -4.75 -8.25 -0.51
CA VAL A 55 -4.38 -7.21 0.45
C VAL A 55 -3.53 -7.81 1.55
N LYS A 56 -2.29 -7.37 1.66
CA LYS A 56 -1.39 -7.79 2.75
C LYS A 56 -1.48 -6.81 3.91
N VAL A 57 -1.82 -7.34 5.08
CA VAL A 57 -1.96 -6.58 6.32
C VAL A 57 -1.00 -7.12 7.36
N THR A 58 -0.14 -6.28 7.91
CA THR A 58 0.73 -6.64 9.02
C THR A 58 0.33 -5.84 10.25
N LEU A 59 -0.07 -6.53 11.32
CA LEU A 59 -0.34 -5.95 12.62
C LEU A 59 0.88 -6.16 13.51
N SER A 60 1.37 -5.13 14.18
CA SER A 60 2.52 -5.24 15.07
C SER A 60 2.33 -4.42 16.34
N VAL A 61 2.89 -4.91 17.45
CA VAL A 61 2.89 -4.22 18.75
C VAL A 61 4.32 -4.07 19.24
N GLU A 62 4.71 -2.83 19.49
CA GLU A 62 5.99 -2.46 20.08
C GLU A 62 5.75 -1.58 21.31
N LYS A 63 5.87 -2.15 22.49
CA LYS A 63 5.54 -1.49 23.77
C LYS A 63 4.07 -1.03 23.75
N GLU A 64 3.83 0.28 23.81
CA GLU A 64 2.49 0.88 23.75
C GLU A 64 2.04 1.26 22.33
N ARG A 65 2.90 1.07 21.34
CA ARG A 65 2.62 1.42 19.94
C ARG A 65 2.02 0.24 19.20
N GLN A 66 0.81 0.39 18.74
CA GLN A 66 0.10 -0.60 17.93
C GLN A 66 0.07 -0.11 16.49
N LYS A 67 0.74 -0.84 15.63
CA LYS A 67 0.99 -0.46 14.24
C LYS A 67 0.28 -1.40 13.28
N ILE A 68 -0.39 -0.83 12.29
CA ILE A 68 -0.89 -1.54 11.12
C ILE A 68 -0.15 -1.07 9.87
N GLU A 69 0.27 -2.00 9.05
CA GLU A 69 0.83 -1.77 7.71
C GLU A 69 -0.05 -2.49 6.69
N VAL A 70 -0.53 -1.78 5.70
CA VAL A 70 -1.37 -2.31 4.62
C VAL A 70 -0.66 -2.11 3.29
N THR A 71 -0.58 -3.18 2.50
CA THR A 71 -0.01 -3.16 1.15
C THR A 71 -1.02 -3.74 0.17
N ILE A 72 -1.40 -2.96 -0.83
CA ILE A 72 -2.38 -3.33 -1.85
C ILE A 72 -1.74 -3.15 -3.23
N PRO A 73 -1.55 -4.23 -4.00
CA PRO A 73 -1.09 -4.13 -5.37
C PRO A 73 -2.21 -3.55 -6.25
N VAL A 74 -1.87 -2.58 -7.08
CA VAL A 74 -2.74 -1.99 -8.10
C VAL A 74 -2.04 -2.05 -9.45
N LYS A 75 -2.80 -1.95 -10.54
CA LYS A 75 -2.23 -2.04 -11.90
C LYS A 75 -1.02 -1.10 -12.06
N GLY A 76 0.17 -1.68 -12.17
CA GLY A 76 1.41 -0.95 -12.37
C GLY A 76 1.99 -0.24 -11.14
N SER A 77 1.37 -0.39 -9.95
CA SER A 77 1.74 0.36 -8.74
C SER A 77 1.43 -0.43 -7.48
N ILE A 78 1.88 0.09 -6.33
CA ILE A 78 1.58 -0.46 -5.00
C ILE A 78 1.11 0.69 -4.11
N ILE A 79 -0.04 0.51 -3.48
CA ILE A 79 -0.48 1.38 -2.39
C ILE A 79 0.04 0.78 -1.10
N ARG A 80 0.77 1.59 -0.33
CA ARG A 80 1.25 1.22 1.00
C ARG A 80 0.91 2.32 1.99
N SER A 81 0.34 1.94 3.12
CA SER A 81 0.04 2.85 4.22
C SER A 81 0.39 2.20 5.55
N GLU A 82 0.97 2.98 6.45
CA GLU A 82 1.32 2.59 7.80
C GLU A 82 0.69 3.59 8.77
N GLN A 83 0.03 3.07 9.81
CA GLN A 83 -0.55 3.90 10.87
C GLN A 83 -0.22 3.32 12.23
N VAL A 84 0.00 4.20 13.19
CA VAL A 84 0.40 3.85 14.57
C VAL A 84 -0.49 4.59 15.55
N SER A 85 -1.02 3.88 16.52
CA SER A 85 -1.73 4.46 17.66
C SER A 85 -1.45 3.66 18.96
N ASN A 86 -2.15 3.97 20.01
CA ASN A 86 -2.15 3.19 21.26
C ASN A 86 -3.20 2.06 21.28
N ASP A 87 -4.00 1.96 20.23
CA ASP A 87 -5.07 0.95 20.07
C ASP A 87 -5.10 0.45 18.62
N MET A 88 -5.13 -0.89 18.41
CA MET A 88 -5.09 -1.49 17.08
C MET A 88 -6.34 -1.17 16.27
N TYR A 89 -7.52 -1.10 16.89
CA TYR A 89 -8.75 -0.74 16.19
C TYR A 89 -8.72 0.69 15.68
N VAL A 90 -8.16 1.61 16.47
CA VAL A 90 -7.92 2.99 16.03
C VAL A 90 -6.92 3.04 14.88
N SER A 91 -5.85 2.23 14.92
CA SER A 91 -4.88 2.15 13.83
C SER A 91 -5.52 1.62 12.54
N ILE A 92 -6.46 0.65 12.63
CA ILE A 92 -7.24 0.13 11.51
C ILE A 92 -8.12 1.22 10.89
N ASP A 93 -8.81 2.01 11.70
CA ASP A 93 -9.64 3.13 11.22
C ASP A 93 -8.79 4.19 10.51
N LEU A 94 -7.67 4.57 11.10
CA LEU A 94 -6.77 5.57 10.52
C LEU A 94 -6.17 5.12 9.18
N VAL A 95 -5.79 3.85 9.04
CA VAL A 95 -5.21 3.34 7.78
C VAL A 95 -6.25 3.29 6.67
N GLU A 96 -7.51 2.94 6.98
CA GLU A 96 -8.63 2.96 6.02
C GLU A 96 -8.84 4.37 5.47
N GLU A 97 -8.95 5.39 6.35
CA GLU A 97 -9.11 6.79 5.94
C GLU A 97 -7.97 7.30 5.04
N VAL A 98 -6.72 6.95 5.39
CA VAL A 98 -5.55 7.38 4.61
C VAL A 98 -5.58 6.76 3.23
N ILE A 99 -5.83 5.44 3.12
CA ILE A 99 -5.89 4.73 1.83
C ILE A 99 -7.05 5.27 0.99
N GLU A 100 -8.24 5.46 1.58
CA GLU A 100 -9.40 6.01 0.85
C GLU A 100 -9.08 7.41 0.29
N ARG A 101 -8.42 8.26 1.06
CA ARG A 101 -7.99 9.60 0.63
C ARG A 101 -7.00 9.53 -0.53
N GLN A 102 -6.01 8.63 -0.46
CA GLN A 102 -5.05 8.40 -1.53
C GLN A 102 -5.75 7.94 -2.81
N LEU A 103 -6.66 6.96 -2.71
CA LEU A 103 -7.44 6.44 -3.83
C LEU A 103 -8.31 7.51 -4.49
N LYS A 104 -9.02 8.32 -3.70
CA LYS A 104 -9.83 9.42 -4.22
C LYS A 104 -8.99 10.45 -4.98
N LYS A 105 -7.80 10.78 -4.47
CA LYS A 105 -6.89 11.75 -5.08
C LYS A 105 -6.34 11.26 -6.43
N TYR A 106 -6.06 9.96 -6.53
CA TYR A 106 -5.35 9.39 -7.68
C TYR A 106 -6.23 8.50 -8.58
N LYS A 107 -7.54 8.39 -8.30
CA LYS A 107 -8.47 7.53 -9.02
C LYS A 107 -8.37 7.66 -10.55
N ASN A 108 -8.31 8.86 -11.08
CA ASN A 108 -8.26 9.09 -12.51
C ASN A 108 -6.92 8.65 -13.13
N LYS A 109 -5.81 8.80 -12.42
CA LYS A 109 -4.48 8.38 -12.88
C LYS A 109 -4.27 6.86 -12.77
N LEU A 110 -4.96 6.17 -11.84
CA LEU A 110 -4.89 4.71 -11.67
C LEU A 110 -5.69 3.96 -12.74
N ILE A 111 -6.79 4.55 -13.23
CA ILE A 111 -7.69 3.92 -14.21
C ILE A 111 -7.14 4.02 -15.64
N ASP A 112 -6.42 5.08 -15.99
CA ASP A 112 -5.95 5.33 -17.35
C ASP A 112 -4.71 4.51 -17.75
N LYS A 113 -4.02 3.89 -16.80
CA LYS A 113 -2.82 3.09 -17.09
C LYS A 113 -3.13 1.60 -17.19
N GLN A 114 -3.34 1.12 -18.40
CA GLN A 114 -3.38 -0.30 -18.78
C GLN A 114 -1.96 -0.92 -18.70
N GLN A 115 -1.43 -1.17 -17.52
CA GLN A 115 -0.23 -1.99 -17.36
C GLN A 115 -0.45 -3.11 -16.33
N ASP A 116 0.03 -4.31 -16.66
CA ASP A 116 -0.18 -5.53 -15.88
C ASP A 116 0.49 -5.47 -14.50
N ALA A 117 -0.33 -5.62 -13.47
CA ALA A 117 0.09 -5.56 -12.06
C ALA A 117 0.85 -6.79 -11.55
N ALA A 118 0.98 -7.85 -12.35
CA ALA A 118 1.45 -9.16 -11.88
C ALA A 118 2.95 -9.23 -11.54
N ALA A 119 3.77 -8.26 -11.98
CA ALA A 119 5.24 -8.35 -11.86
C ALA A 119 5.82 -7.76 -10.56
N PHE A 120 5.04 -7.04 -9.75
CA PHE A 120 5.59 -6.22 -8.64
C PHE A 120 5.42 -6.78 -7.22
N ALA A 121 4.65 -7.86 -7.03
CA ALA A 121 4.22 -8.28 -5.70
C ALA A 121 5.31 -8.96 -4.84
N GLN A 122 6.41 -9.42 -5.42
CA GLN A 122 7.34 -10.32 -4.72
C GLN A 122 8.57 -9.66 -4.08
N GLU A 123 8.98 -8.46 -4.51
CA GLU A 123 10.32 -7.94 -4.20
C GLU A 123 10.39 -6.98 -2.99
N TYR A 124 9.25 -6.57 -2.44
CA TYR A 124 9.20 -5.51 -1.40
C TYR A 124 8.96 -5.98 0.03
N ILE A 125 8.96 -7.29 0.30
CA ILE A 125 8.75 -7.82 1.66
C ILE A 125 10.06 -8.34 2.22
N ASP A 126 10.92 -7.46 2.69
CA ASP A 126 12.07 -7.85 3.50
C ASP A 126 12.04 -7.22 4.91
N LYS A 127 12.44 -8.05 5.85
CA LYS A 127 12.36 -7.90 7.29
C LYS A 127 13.16 -6.72 7.81
N GLU A 128 12.55 -5.89 8.61
CA GLU A 128 13.22 -4.87 9.42
C GLU A 128 13.78 -5.50 10.70
N TYR A 129 15.10 -5.38 10.90
CA TYR A 129 15.73 -5.49 12.21
C TYR A 129 16.28 -4.10 12.57
N VAL A 130 15.89 -3.58 13.72
CA VAL A 130 16.42 -2.33 14.28
C VAL A 130 17.43 -2.72 15.35
N ASP A 131 18.67 -2.32 15.18
CA ASP A 131 19.71 -2.35 16.20
C ASP A 131 20.13 -0.91 16.51
N ASP A 132 20.11 -0.56 17.78
CA ASP A 132 20.20 0.81 18.28
C ASP A 132 21.64 1.07 18.75
N ASP A 133 22.57 1.36 17.84
CA ASP A 133 23.90 1.89 18.17
C ASP A 133 24.33 2.96 17.16
N ALA A 134 24.80 4.07 17.72
CA ALA A 134 24.95 5.39 17.10
C ALA A 134 26.13 5.55 16.11
N ASP A 135 26.47 4.55 15.33
CA ASP A 135 27.38 4.67 14.19
C ASP A 135 26.58 4.76 12.87
N VAL A 136 26.97 5.66 11.98
CA VAL A 136 26.39 5.78 10.64
C VAL A 136 26.69 4.50 9.85
N LYS A 137 25.80 3.52 9.93
CA LYS A 137 25.86 2.24 9.19
C LYS A 137 24.80 2.21 8.11
N ILE A 138 25.17 1.74 6.92
CA ILE A 138 24.20 1.33 5.91
C ILE A 138 23.65 -0.03 6.35
N ILE A 139 22.54 -0.02 7.07
CA ILE A 139 21.88 -1.23 7.59
C ILE A 139 21.01 -1.93 6.54
N ARG A 140 20.69 -1.27 5.42
CA ARG A 140 19.85 -1.86 4.39
C ARG A 140 20.20 -1.32 3.01
N THR A 141 20.34 -2.23 2.05
CA THR A 141 20.43 -1.92 0.61
C THR A 141 19.20 -2.47 -0.09
N LYS A 142 18.47 -1.61 -0.81
CA LYS A 142 17.36 -2.04 -1.68
C LYS A 142 17.82 -1.96 -3.12
N ARG A 143 17.49 -3.00 -3.90
CA ARG A 143 17.62 -3.01 -5.36
C ARG A 143 16.22 -3.10 -5.93
N PHE A 144 15.92 -2.31 -6.93
CA PHE A 144 14.62 -2.29 -7.59
C PHE A 144 14.80 -1.92 -9.06
N ASP A 145 13.91 -2.43 -9.88
CA ASP A 145 13.90 -2.10 -11.29
C ASP A 145 13.32 -0.70 -11.49
N VAL A 146 14.05 0.13 -12.23
CA VAL A 146 13.65 1.50 -12.51
C VAL A 146 12.88 1.53 -13.82
N LYS A 147 11.59 1.92 -13.76
CA LYS A 147 10.76 2.06 -14.96
C LYS A 147 10.85 3.50 -15.49
N PRO A 148 10.85 3.66 -16.84
CA PRO A 148 10.71 4.99 -17.43
C PRO A 148 9.34 5.60 -17.07
N MET A 149 9.36 6.84 -16.59
CA MET A 149 8.15 7.62 -16.29
C MET A 149 8.46 9.11 -16.29
N ASP A 150 7.43 9.94 -16.37
CA ASP A 150 7.58 11.39 -16.23
C ASP A 150 7.67 11.81 -14.74
N PRO A 151 8.16 13.03 -14.44
CA PRO A 151 8.30 13.52 -13.06
C PRO A 151 6.97 13.59 -12.29
N GLU A 152 5.86 13.89 -12.96
CA GLU A 152 4.54 13.95 -12.32
C GLU A 152 4.07 12.57 -11.90
N GLU A 153 4.31 11.57 -12.76
CA GLU A 153 4.03 10.19 -12.43
C GLU A 153 4.87 9.71 -11.25
N ALA A 154 6.16 10.04 -11.24
CA ALA A 154 7.06 9.70 -10.13
C ALA A 154 6.57 10.31 -8.79
N CYS A 155 6.04 11.54 -8.79
CA CYS A 155 5.40 12.13 -7.61
C CYS A 155 4.18 11.34 -7.16
N VAL A 156 3.36 10.86 -8.09
CA VAL A 156 2.20 10.01 -7.77
C VAL A 156 2.63 8.69 -7.16
N GLN A 157 3.63 8.03 -7.74
CA GLN A 157 4.18 6.77 -7.22
C GLN A 157 4.74 6.95 -5.81
N MET A 158 5.49 8.03 -5.58
CA MET A 158 6.00 8.40 -4.26
C MET A 158 4.90 8.50 -3.21
N GLU A 159 3.80 9.21 -3.53
CA GLU A 159 2.67 9.39 -2.62
C GLU A 159 1.92 8.08 -2.35
N LEU A 160 1.73 7.24 -3.37
CA LEU A 160 1.06 5.94 -3.23
C LEU A 160 1.86 4.97 -2.35
N LEU A 161 3.19 5.05 -2.41
CA LEU A 161 4.09 4.26 -1.56
C LEU A 161 4.25 4.83 -0.15
N GLY A 162 3.75 6.04 0.12
CA GLY A 162 3.93 6.74 1.38
C GLY A 162 5.38 7.19 1.62
N HIS A 163 6.17 7.35 0.57
CA HIS A 163 7.57 7.76 0.66
C HIS A 163 7.72 9.28 0.66
N SER A 164 8.84 9.78 1.19
CA SER A 164 9.21 11.19 1.15
C SER A 164 10.09 11.55 -0.06
N PHE A 165 10.63 10.55 -0.76
CA PHE A 165 11.38 10.69 -1.99
C PHE A 165 11.18 9.44 -2.87
N TYR A 166 11.46 9.57 -4.17
CA TYR A 166 11.36 8.47 -5.12
C TYR A 166 12.40 8.64 -6.23
N VAL A 167 13.14 7.55 -6.53
CA VAL A 167 14.14 7.49 -7.58
C VAL A 167 13.49 6.85 -8.81
N PHE A 168 13.64 7.45 -9.99
CA PHE A 168 13.02 6.96 -11.22
C PHE A 168 13.90 7.25 -12.43
N PHE A 169 13.63 6.58 -13.54
CA PHE A 169 14.22 6.87 -14.83
C PHE A 169 13.31 7.85 -15.56
N ASN A 170 13.79 9.06 -15.79
CA ASN A 170 13.02 10.09 -16.48
C ASN A 170 12.96 9.74 -17.98
N SER A 171 11.75 9.59 -18.52
CA SER A 171 11.54 9.25 -19.93
C SER A 171 11.86 10.36 -20.90
N GLU A 172 11.96 11.61 -20.44
CA GLU A 172 12.29 12.78 -21.27
C GLU A 172 13.80 12.99 -21.38
N THR A 173 14.51 12.84 -20.23
CA THR A 173 15.96 13.10 -20.17
C THR A 173 16.79 11.82 -20.32
N GLU A 174 16.16 10.64 -20.28
CA GLU A 174 16.82 9.33 -20.28
C GLU A 174 17.86 9.16 -19.16
N GLN A 175 17.61 9.80 -18.00
CA GLN A 175 18.50 9.80 -16.84
C GLN A 175 17.77 9.41 -15.55
N ILE A 176 18.54 8.97 -14.55
CA ILE A 176 18.00 8.70 -13.21
C ILE A 176 17.78 10.03 -12.50
N ASN A 177 16.55 10.30 -12.13
CA ASN A 177 16.17 11.51 -11.40
C ASN A 177 15.54 11.12 -10.04
N VAL A 178 15.43 12.10 -9.14
CA VAL A 178 14.82 11.93 -7.83
C VAL A 178 13.75 13.01 -7.61
N VAL A 179 12.53 12.58 -7.31
CA VAL A 179 11.50 13.49 -6.77
C VAL A 179 11.45 13.36 -5.25
N TYR A 180 11.21 14.48 -4.56
CA TYR A 180 11.08 14.51 -3.12
C TYR A 180 9.98 15.46 -2.65
N LYS A 181 9.38 15.13 -1.51
CA LYS A 181 8.29 15.90 -0.93
C LYS A 181 8.83 17.13 -0.20
N ARG A 182 8.22 18.28 -0.44
CA ARG A 182 8.49 19.56 0.25
C ARG A 182 7.30 19.95 1.12
N LYS A 183 7.46 21.00 1.90
CA LYS A 183 6.36 21.57 2.71
C LYS A 183 5.25 22.13 1.81
N GLY A 184 3.99 22.03 2.24
CA GLY A 184 2.87 22.64 1.52
C GLY A 184 2.38 21.84 0.30
N ASN A 185 2.52 20.53 0.31
CA ASN A 185 2.08 19.64 -0.78
C ASN A 185 2.74 19.96 -2.14
N THR A 186 3.99 20.42 -2.08
CA THR A 186 4.83 20.67 -3.25
C THR A 186 5.95 19.64 -3.33
N TYR A 187 6.52 19.49 -4.53
CA TYR A 187 7.59 18.53 -4.80
C TYR A 187 8.81 19.22 -5.36
N GLY A 188 9.97 18.62 -5.19
CA GLY A 188 11.21 19.01 -5.83
C GLY A 188 11.70 17.90 -6.72
N LEU A 189 12.36 18.26 -7.81
CA LEU A 189 13.05 17.37 -8.73
C LEU A 189 14.56 17.59 -8.58
N ILE A 190 15.32 16.50 -8.50
CA ILE A 190 16.79 16.50 -8.56
C ILE A 190 17.17 15.78 -9.84
N GLU A 191 17.89 16.49 -10.70
CA GLU A 191 18.43 15.99 -11.96
C GLU A 191 19.94 15.96 -11.83
N PRO A 192 20.59 14.77 -11.82
CA PRO A 192 22.05 14.66 -11.79
C PRO A 192 22.61 15.13 -13.14
N GLU A 193 23.60 16.00 -13.11
CA GLU A 193 24.43 16.33 -14.28
C GLU A 193 25.72 15.49 -14.22
N TYR A 194 26.14 14.89 -15.35
CA TYR A 194 27.34 14.06 -15.49
C TYR A 194 28.41 14.80 -16.31
#